data_2d027181a71a20ab637e95f14368f57b
#
_entry.id   2d027181a71a20ab637e95f14368f57b
#
_cell.length_a   1.000
_cell.length_b   1.000
_cell.length_c   1.000
_cell.angle_alpha   90.00
_cell.angle_beta   90.00
_cell.angle_gamma   90.00
#
_symmetry.space_group_name_H-M   'P 1'
#
loop_
_entity.id
_entity.type
_entity.pdbx_description
1 polymer ?
#
loop_
_entity_poly.entity_id
_entity_poly.type
_entity_poly.pdbx_seq_one_letter_code
_entity_poly.pdbx_strand_id
1 'polypeptide(L)'
;MDRRELLGIAGAALMANDALAQTMTADGYLPGDSKEFVPLWPGVPPGGEGIALTLKVTDTPGPDGYHVRAISQIQTPGFFVYRPAKPNGLGLLVLPGGGYAAEGGDRGGREIAQHFSGLGITCFVLRYRLPGEGWKNRSDVPLQDAQRAMRLIRRDAAKYAIDPARLAAIGFSAGGHLSASLAIRHGAKLYAPVDSADALDARPIIAGHMYPVITMGEGAHQGSRDKLLGDAPTPEAVAAYSLDRHVAADTVPSFICLAADDDVVPPFPNGITFFGKLREAKIASELHVFEVGGHGFSLHWAQGKPCGAWPDLFSTWAATHGFKA
;
A
#
# COMPACT_ATOMS: atom_id res chain seq x y z
N MET A 1 -57.71 -9.80 0.60
CA MET A 1 -56.28 -9.97 0.92
C MET A 1 -56.05 -9.20 2.22
N ASP A 2 -55.85 -9.92 3.27
CA ASP A 2 -55.84 -9.41 4.65
C ASP A 2 -54.50 -8.81 5.01
N ARG A 3 -54.51 -7.67 5.70
CA ARG A 3 -53.31 -6.93 6.16
C ARG A 3 -52.38 -7.72 7.08
N ARG A 4 -52.75 -8.95 7.45
CA ARG A 4 -51.97 -9.83 8.32
C ARG A 4 -50.98 -10.72 7.57
N GLU A 5 -51.11 -10.88 6.26
CA GLU A 5 -50.17 -11.69 5.46
C GLU A 5 -48.93 -10.91 4.99
N LEU A 6 -48.94 -9.58 5.06
CA LEU A 6 -47.81 -8.72 4.67
C LEU A 6 -46.76 -8.52 5.80
N LEU A 7 -47.07 -8.94 7.02
CA LEU A 7 -46.16 -8.85 8.17
C LEU A 7 -45.32 -10.14 8.42
N GLY A 8 -45.65 -11.21 7.68
CA GLY A 8 -44.94 -12.51 7.80
C GLY A 8 -43.70 -12.66 6.94
N ILE A 9 -43.53 -11.82 5.90
CA ILE A 9 -42.40 -11.93 4.95
C ILE A 9 -41.23 -10.95 5.31
N ALA A 10 -41.50 -9.92 6.10
CA ALA A 10 -40.48 -8.99 6.56
C ALA A 10 -39.66 -9.49 7.77
N GLY A 11 -40.13 -10.56 8.43
CA GLY A 11 -39.44 -11.10 9.62
C GLY A 11 -38.39 -12.19 9.36
N ALA A 12 -38.33 -12.75 8.14
CA ALA A 12 -37.40 -13.81 7.78
C ALA A 12 -36.12 -13.34 7.08
N ALA A 13 -36.06 -12.06 6.69
CA ALA A 13 -34.85 -11.48 6.04
C ALA A 13 -33.91 -10.75 7.01
N LEU A 14 -34.26 -10.69 8.31
CA LEU A 14 -33.45 -10.00 9.35
C LEU A 14 -32.63 -10.94 10.25
N MET A 15 -32.62 -12.25 9.95
CA MET A 15 -31.91 -13.24 10.78
C MET A 15 -30.78 -13.96 10.04
N ALA A 16 -30.20 -13.35 9.00
CA ALA A 16 -29.09 -13.92 8.25
C ALA A 16 -27.89 -12.97 8.12
N ASN A 17 -27.71 -12.05 9.07
CA ASN A 17 -26.49 -11.26 9.21
C ASN A 17 -25.94 -11.39 10.63
N ASP A 18 -25.86 -12.62 11.17
CA ASP A 18 -24.78 -12.96 12.07
C ASP A 18 -23.50 -13.02 11.22
N ALA A 19 -22.96 -11.83 10.94
CA ALA A 19 -21.57 -11.69 10.60
C ALA A 19 -20.83 -12.39 11.74
N LEU A 20 -20.30 -13.58 11.46
CA LEU A 20 -19.37 -14.29 12.33
C LEU A 20 -18.36 -13.25 12.78
N ALA A 21 -18.43 -12.81 14.02
CA ALA A 21 -17.44 -11.93 14.61
C ALA A 21 -16.10 -12.62 14.35
N GLN A 22 -15.33 -12.08 13.41
CA GLN A 22 -14.07 -12.70 13.00
C GLN A 22 -13.13 -12.54 14.17
N THR A 23 -12.92 -13.61 14.92
CA THR A 23 -12.03 -13.58 16.08
C THR A 23 -10.59 -13.61 15.61
N MET A 24 -9.87 -12.54 15.92
CA MET A 24 -8.43 -12.44 15.67
C MET A 24 -7.69 -13.50 16.51
N THR A 25 -6.71 -14.18 15.91
CA THR A 25 -5.82 -15.09 16.63
C THR A 25 -4.88 -14.32 17.56
N ALA A 26 -4.25 -15.02 18.54
CA ALA A 26 -3.25 -14.43 19.42
C ALA A 26 -2.08 -13.78 18.65
N ASP A 27 -1.77 -14.28 17.45
CA ASP A 27 -0.73 -13.74 16.56
C ASP A 27 -1.22 -12.58 15.68
N GLY A 28 -2.44 -12.09 15.88
CA GLY A 28 -3.02 -10.97 15.17
C GLY A 28 -3.55 -11.28 13.76
N TYR A 29 -3.81 -12.55 13.42
CA TYR A 29 -4.40 -12.97 12.16
C TYR A 29 -5.92 -13.00 12.23
N LEU A 30 -6.56 -12.64 11.12
CA LEU A 30 -7.99 -12.81 10.90
C LEU A 30 -8.25 -13.96 9.92
N PRO A 31 -9.43 -14.58 9.95
CA PRO A 31 -9.84 -15.51 8.91
C PRO A 31 -9.69 -14.89 7.51
N GLY A 32 -9.07 -15.62 6.60
CA GLY A 32 -8.79 -15.14 5.23
C GLY A 32 -7.47 -14.36 5.07
N ASP A 33 -6.71 -14.12 6.15
CA ASP A 33 -5.34 -13.65 6.02
C ASP A 33 -4.46 -14.73 5.39
N SER A 34 -3.53 -14.31 4.54
CA SER A 34 -2.52 -15.22 4.03
C SER A 34 -1.59 -15.65 5.18
N LYS A 35 -1.26 -16.95 5.20
CA LYS A 35 -0.24 -17.52 6.09
C LYS A 35 1.11 -17.69 5.40
N GLU A 36 1.19 -17.44 4.08
CA GLU A 36 2.45 -17.50 3.33
C GLU A 36 3.20 -16.20 3.52
N PHE A 37 4.08 -16.15 4.51
CA PHE A 37 4.96 -15.01 4.79
C PHE A 37 6.37 -15.28 4.31
N VAL A 38 6.97 -14.32 3.62
CA VAL A 38 8.35 -14.39 3.11
C VAL A 38 9.16 -13.24 3.71
N PRO A 39 10.14 -13.53 4.58
CA PRO A 39 11.00 -12.49 5.13
C PRO A 39 11.89 -11.88 4.03
N LEU A 40 12.16 -10.58 4.12
CA LEU A 40 12.98 -9.87 3.13
C LEU A 40 14.47 -10.14 3.30
N TRP A 41 14.93 -10.26 4.52
CA TRP A 41 16.36 -10.28 4.83
C TRP A 41 16.73 -11.63 5.45
N PRO A 42 17.89 -12.23 5.07
CA PRO A 42 18.29 -13.53 5.59
C PRO A 42 18.77 -13.49 7.06
N GLY A 43 18.85 -12.29 7.64
CA GLY A 43 19.29 -12.06 9.03
C GLY A 43 18.84 -10.67 9.48
N VAL A 44 19.72 -9.97 10.19
CA VAL A 44 19.45 -8.60 10.63
C VAL A 44 19.29 -7.69 9.41
N PRO A 45 18.17 -6.96 9.28
CA PRO A 45 17.96 -6.01 8.18
C PRO A 45 19.04 -4.91 8.20
N PRO A 46 19.39 -4.30 7.06
CA PRO A 46 20.36 -3.20 7.00
C PRO A 46 20.01 -2.08 7.99
N GLY A 47 20.95 -1.71 8.85
CA GLY A 47 20.77 -0.68 9.88
C GLY A 47 19.97 -1.13 11.10
N GLY A 48 19.79 -2.43 11.29
CA GLY A 48 19.04 -3.02 12.41
C GLY A 48 19.90 -3.57 13.54
N GLU A 49 21.22 -3.35 13.52
CA GLU A 49 22.12 -3.85 14.57
C GLU A 49 21.75 -3.26 15.94
N GLY A 50 21.50 -4.14 16.89
CA GLY A 50 21.13 -3.77 18.27
C GLY A 50 19.65 -3.39 18.45
N ILE A 51 18.82 -3.45 17.41
CA ILE A 51 17.38 -3.25 17.52
C ILE A 51 16.73 -4.56 17.95
N ALA A 52 15.84 -4.48 18.98
CA ALA A 52 15.02 -5.58 19.45
C ALA A 52 13.58 -5.09 19.59
N LEU A 53 12.72 -5.51 18.68
CA LEU A 53 11.31 -5.16 18.65
C LEU A 53 10.44 -6.40 18.81
N THR A 54 9.29 -6.25 19.45
CA THR A 54 8.26 -7.28 19.50
C THR A 54 7.05 -6.80 18.73
N LEU A 55 6.68 -7.52 17.68
CA LEU A 55 5.55 -7.17 16.82
C LEU A 55 4.32 -6.81 17.66
N LYS A 56 3.77 -5.64 17.40
CA LYS A 56 2.56 -5.15 18.05
C LYS A 56 1.43 -5.03 17.02
N VAL A 57 0.33 -5.72 17.26
CA VAL A 57 -0.91 -5.60 16.50
C VAL A 57 -1.96 -5.01 17.43
N THR A 58 -2.54 -3.89 17.04
CA THR A 58 -3.73 -3.32 17.69
C THR A 58 -4.89 -3.43 16.73
N ASP A 59 -6.04 -3.87 17.20
CA ASP A 59 -7.26 -3.96 16.42
C ASP A 59 -8.31 -3.01 17.01
N THR A 60 -8.91 -2.20 16.14
CA THR A 60 -9.98 -1.29 16.51
C THR A 60 -11.15 -1.58 15.58
N PRO A 61 -12.06 -2.50 15.96
CA PRO A 61 -13.23 -2.80 15.13
C PRO A 61 -14.11 -1.55 14.98
N GLY A 62 -14.49 -1.26 13.73
CA GLY A 62 -15.45 -0.21 13.40
C GLY A 62 -16.87 -0.55 13.87
N PRO A 63 -17.80 0.42 13.81
CA PRO A 63 -19.20 0.22 14.20
C PRO A 63 -19.93 -0.87 13.40
N ASP A 64 -19.44 -1.13 12.20
CA ASP A 64 -19.92 -2.13 11.25
C ASP A 64 -19.21 -3.50 11.38
N GLY A 65 -18.36 -3.65 12.41
CA GLY A 65 -17.55 -4.84 12.63
C GLY A 65 -16.34 -4.98 11.71
N TYR A 66 -16.04 -3.98 10.86
CA TYR A 66 -14.82 -4.00 10.06
C TYR A 66 -13.58 -3.82 10.93
N HIS A 67 -12.65 -4.75 10.82
CA HIS A 67 -11.39 -4.70 11.58
C HIS A 67 -10.41 -3.69 10.99
N VAL A 68 -9.85 -2.85 11.84
CA VAL A 68 -8.81 -1.87 11.50
C VAL A 68 -7.57 -2.18 12.31
N ARG A 69 -6.81 -3.17 11.84
CA ARG A 69 -5.55 -3.53 12.49
C ARG A 69 -4.46 -2.53 12.13
N ALA A 70 -3.75 -2.07 13.16
CA ALA A 70 -2.53 -1.30 13.03
C ALA A 70 -1.35 -2.14 13.54
N ILE A 71 -0.33 -2.30 12.70
CA ILE A 71 0.82 -3.17 12.93
C ILE A 71 2.06 -2.30 13.11
N SER A 72 2.80 -2.49 14.19
CA SER A 72 4.01 -1.75 14.52
C SER A 72 5.04 -2.63 15.20
N GLN A 73 6.22 -2.09 15.51
CA GLN A 73 7.35 -2.81 16.07
C GLN A 73 7.78 -3.99 15.19
N ILE A 74 7.99 -3.69 13.90
CA ILE A 74 8.25 -4.65 12.85
C ILE A 74 9.74 -5.02 12.84
N GLN A 75 10.13 -6.04 13.60
CA GLN A 75 11.51 -6.56 13.64
C GLN A 75 11.86 -7.32 12.35
N THR A 76 10.92 -8.10 11.84
CA THR A 76 11.12 -8.94 10.65
C THR A 76 10.23 -8.44 9.53
N PRO A 77 10.73 -7.55 8.64
CA PRO A 77 9.99 -7.14 7.46
C PRO A 77 9.89 -8.29 6.46
N GLY A 78 8.77 -8.33 5.72
CA GLY A 78 8.47 -9.39 4.77
C GLY A 78 7.26 -9.06 3.93
N PHE A 79 6.79 -10.00 3.15
CA PHE A 79 5.51 -9.86 2.47
C PHE A 79 4.66 -11.11 2.61
N PHE A 80 3.35 -10.90 2.66
CA PHE A 80 2.34 -11.95 2.61
C PHE A 80 1.90 -12.19 1.19
N VAL A 81 1.80 -13.46 0.78
CA VAL A 81 1.42 -13.82 -0.59
C VAL A 81 -0.06 -14.21 -0.64
N TYR A 82 -0.85 -13.48 -1.42
CA TYR A 82 -2.24 -13.79 -1.71
C TYR A 82 -2.32 -14.38 -3.12
N ARG A 83 -2.56 -15.70 -3.18
CA ARG A 83 -2.60 -16.42 -4.44
C ARG A 83 -4.00 -16.44 -5.03
N PRO A 84 -4.17 -16.10 -6.31
CA PRO A 84 -5.43 -16.27 -6.99
C PRO A 84 -5.70 -17.76 -7.24
N ALA A 85 -6.98 -18.14 -7.34
CA ALA A 85 -7.37 -19.50 -7.72
C ALA A 85 -6.88 -19.87 -9.13
N LYS A 86 -6.82 -18.89 -10.04
CA LYS A 86 -6.33 -19.02 -11.41
C LYS A 86 -5.40 -17.85 -11.73
N PRO A 87 -4.08 -18.02 -11.60
CA PRO A 87 -3.12 -16.95 -11.88
C PRO A 87 -3.16 -16.51 -13.36
N ASN A 88 -3.13 -15.20 -13.59
CA ASN A 88 -3.11 -14.61 -14.93
C ASN A 88 -1.71 -14.08 -15.34
N GLY A 89 -0.69 -14.36 -14.55
CA GLY A 89 0.69 -13.96 -14.80
C GLY A 89 1.03 -12.54 -14.29
N LEU A 90 0.11 -11.84 -13.66
CA LEU A 90 0.36 -10.51 -13.09
C LEU A 90 0.77 -10.60 -11.61
N GLY A 91 1.70 -9.73 -11.20
CA GLY A 91 2.09 -9.56 -9.81
C GLY A 91 1.82 -8.14 -9.32
N LEU A 92 1.30 -7.97 -8.11
CA LEU A 92 1.01 -6.66 -7.52
C LEU A 92 1.59 -6.56 -6.09
N LEU A 93 2.59 -5.69 -5.90
CA LEU A 93 3.10 -5.32 -4.58
C LEU A 93 2.17 -4.26 -3.97
N VAL A 94 1.56 -4.58 -2.84
CA VAL A 94 0.65 -3.71 -2.08
C VAL A 94 1.41 -3.13 -0.89
N LEU A 95 1.39 -1.80 -0.78
CA LEU A 95 2.12 -1.02 0.21
C LEU A 95 1.12 -0.33 1.15
N PRO A 96 0.83 -0.91 2.33
CA PRO A 96 -0.15 -0.36 3.26
C PRO A 96 0.21 1.05 3.76
N GLY A 97 -0.82 1.84 4.09
CA GLY A 97 -0.68 3.12 4.76
C GLY A 97 -0.52 2.98 6.28
N GLY A 98 -0.67 4.11 6.98
CA GLY A 98 -0.63 4.18 8.45
C GLY A 98 0.32 5.24 9.00
N GLY A 99 0.61 6.27 8.21
CA GLY A 99 1.37 7.46 8.63
C GLY A 99 2.83 7.17 8.99
N TYR A 100 3.41 6.06 8.55
CA TYR A 100 4.71 5.57 9.01
C TYR A 100 4.81 5.31 10.53
N ALA A 101 3.70 5.44 11.25
CA ALA A 101 3.59 5.12 12.68
C ALA A 101 3.16 3.66 12.92
N ALA A 102 2.41 3.11 11.97
CA ALA A 102 1.99 1.74 11.88
C ALA A 102 1.70 1.38 10.43
N GLU A 103 1.47 0.10 10.15
CA GLU A 103 0.87 -0.34 8.88
C GLU A 103 -0.61 -0.66 9.10
N GLY A 104 -1.47 -0.21 8.19
CA GLY A 104 -2.87 -0.58 8.14
C GLY A 104 -3.04 -1.98 7.55
N GLY A 105 -3.12 -3.01 8.40
CA GLY A 105 -3.14 -4.41 7.95
C GLY A 105 -4.33 -4.79 7.08
N ASP A 106 -5.47 -4.16 7.29
CA ASP A 106 -6.72 -4.47 6.57
C ASP A 106 -6.97 -3.48 5.43
N ARG A 107 -7.17 -2.22 5.78
CA ARG A 107 -7.44 -1.14 4.85
C ARG A 107 -6.17 -0.71 4.09
N GLY A 108 -6.06 -1.03 2.84
CA GLY A 108 -4.85 -0.80 2.03
C GLY A 108 -3.85 -1.96 2.07
N GLY A 109 -4.18 -3.05 2.76
CA GLY A 109 -3.42 -4.30 2.80
C GLY A 109 -4.25 -5.48 2.34
N ARG A 110 -4.82 -6.21 3.31
CA ARG A 110 -5.59 -7.46 3.09
C ARG A 110 -6.73 -7.30 2.08
N GLU A 111 -7.59 -6.31 2.25
CA GLU A 111 -8.76 -6.14 1.36
C GLU A 111 -8.35 -5.90 -0.10
N ILE A 112 -7.27 -5.16 -0.30
CA ILE A 112 -6.72 -4.89 -1.64
C ILE A 112 -6.19 -6.19 -2.26
N ALA A 113 -5.41 -6.93 -1.50
CA ALA A 113 -4.85 -8.19 -1.97
C ALA A 113 -5.95 -9.22 -2.28
N GLN A 114 -6.99 -9.32 -1.45
CA GLN A 114 -8.13 -10.21 -1.68
C GLN A 114 -8.91 -9.80 -2.94
N HIS A 115 -9.16 -8.50 -3.14
CA HIS A 115 -9.86 -8.01 -4.33
C HIS A 115 -9.09 -8.37 -5.61
N PHE A 116 -7.83 -7.97 -5.72
CA PHE A 116 -7.04 -8.19 -6.93
C PHE A 116 -6.67 -9.66 -7.15
N SER A 117 -6.52 -10.45 -6.07
CA SER A 117 -6.34 -11.91 -6.23
C SER A 117 -7.62 -12.57 -6.75
N GLY A 118 -8.80 -12.07 -6.41
CA GLY A 118 -10.08 -12.47 -7.02
C GLY A 118 -10.12 -12.25 -8.54
N LEU A 119 -9.34 -11.29 -9.05
CA LEU A 119 -9.18 -10.98 -10.49
C LEU A 119 -8.04 -11.75 -11.16
N GLY A 120 -7.42 -12.71 -10.48
CA GLY A 120 -6.35 -13.55 -11.04
C GLY A 120 -4.93 -13.01 -10.85
N ILE A 121 -4.74 -11.91 -10.12
CA ILE A 121 -3.43 -11.28 -9.87
C ILE A 121 -2.82 -11.87 -8.60
N THR A 122 -1.56 -12.32 -8.64
CA THR A 122 -0.85 -12.69 -7.41
C THR A 122 -0.43 -11.42 -6.68
N CYS A 123 -0.95 -11.23 -5.45
CA CYS A 123 -0.71 -10.03 -4.65
C CYS A 123 0.27 -10.31 -3.51
N PHE A 124 1.09 -9.31 -3.21
CA PHE A 124 2.12 -9.35 -2.17
C PHE A 124 1.90 -8.16 -1.25
N VAL A 125 1.41 -8.38 -0.03
CA VAL A 125 1.22 -7.31 0.95
C VAL A 125 2.51 -7.13 1.73
N LEU A 126 3.16 -5.99 1.54
CA LEU A 126 4.42 -5.70 2.22
C LEU A 126 4.17 -5.35 3.69
N ARG A 127 4.94 -5.96 4.56
CA ARG A 127 5.18 -5.57 5.94
C ARG A 127 6.56 -4.96 5.99
N TYR A 128 6.64 -3.63 6.02
CA TYR A 128 7.90 -2.88 5.95
C TYR A 128 8.28 -2.28 7.30
N ARG A 129 9.55 -2.04 7.51
CA ARG A 129 10.06 -1.39 8.71
C ARG A 129 9.57 0.04 8.83
N LEU A 130 9.15 0.43 10.02
CA LEU A 130 8.68 1.78 10.30
C LEU A 130 9.85 2.69 10.70
N PRO A 131 9.99 3.89 10.07
CA PRO A 131 11.16 4.75 10.25
C PRO A 131 11.46 5.13 11.69
N GLY A 132 10.41 5.35 12.51
CA GLY A 132 10.53 5.81 13.88
C GLY A 132 10.97 4.75 14.91
N GLU A 133 11.31 3.52 14.49
CA GLU A 133 11.57 2.38 15.38
C GLU A 133 13.06 2.13 15.65
N GLY A 134 13.90 3.15 15.50
CA GLY A 134 15.31 3.11 15.91
C GLY A 134 16.31 2.69 14.83
N TRP A 135 15.88 2.42 13.61
CA TRP A 135 16.73 2.01 12.50
C TRP A 135 17.75 3.08 12.11
N LYS A 136 18.98 2.67 11.78
CA LYS A 136 19.92 3.55 11.09
C LYS A 136 19.35 3.93 9.72
N ASN A 137 19.59 5.19 9.29
CA ASN A 137 19.04 5.72 8.03
C ASN A 137 17.51 5.60 7.97
N ARG A 138 16.84 5.92 9.07
CA ARG A 138 15.40 5.73 9.33
C ARG A 138 14.50 6.03 8.12
N SER A 139 14.79 7.11 7.40
CA SER A 139 13.94 7.58 6.30
C SER A 139 14.03 6.70 5.04
N ASP A 140 15.08 5.90 4.89
CA ASP A 140 15.28 5.02 3.74
C ASP A 140 14.79 3.58 4.00
N VAL A 141 14.60 3.14 5.27
CA VAL A 141 14.29 1.74 5.55
C VAL A 141 13.00 1.24 4.89
N PRO A 142 11.90 2.01 4.76
CA PRO A 142 10.74 1.54 4.03
C PRO A 142 11.04 1.28 2.55
N LEU A 143 11.81 2.16 1.91
CA LEU A 143 12.17 2.00 0.50
C LEU A 143 13.19 0.87 0.29
N GLN A 144 14.13 0.64 1.21
CA GLN A 144 14.99 -0.55 1.20
C GLN A 144 14.15 -1.82 1.16
N ASP A 145 13.13 -1.91 2.02
CA ASP A 145 12.25 -3.07 2.11
C ASP A 145 11.38 -3.23 0.84
N ALA A 146 10.85 -2.14 0.30
CA ALA A 146 10.07 -2.17 -0.94
C ALA A 146 10.92 -2.59 -2.16
N GLN A 147 12.14 -2.05 -2.31
CA GLN A 147 13.09 -2.49 -3.35
C GLN A 147 13.44 -3.96 -3.20
N ARG A 148 13.72 -4.41 -1.97
CA ARG A 148 14.06 -5.80 -1.70
C ARG A 148 12.90 -6.74 -2.01
N ALA A 149 11.67 -6.37 -1.65
CA ALA A 149 10.46 -7.12 -1.99
C ALA A 149 10.33 -7.30 -3.51
N MET A 150 10.45 -6.22 -4.30
CA MET A 150 10.38 -6.31 -5.76
C MET A 150 11.41 -7.29 -6.34
N ARG A 151 12.63 -7.26 -5.83
CA ARG A 151 13.72 -8.14 -6.27
C ARG A 151 13.47 -9.60 -5.92
N LEU A 152 13.02 -9.88 -4.68
CA LEU A 152 12.69 -11.24 -4.24
C LEU A 152 11.50 -11.82 -5.01
N ILE A 153 10.45 -11.01 -5.24
CA ILE A 153 9.29 -11.43 -6.04
C ILE A 153 9.73 -11.76 -7.47
N ARG A 154 10.60 -10.96 -8.09
CA ARG A 154 11.14 -11.24 -9.42
C ARG A 154 12.00 -12.49 -9.46
N ARG A 155 12.87 -12.69 -8.48
CA ARG A 155 13.70 -13.90 -8.37
C ARG A 155 12.84 -15.17 -8.36
N ASP A 156 11.76 -15.10 -7.60
CA ASP A 156 10.90 -16.25 -7.34
C ASP A 156 9.61 -16.24 -8.19
N ALA A 157 9.59 -15.50 -9.31
CA ALA A 157 8.42 -15.26 -10.15
C ALA A 157 7.71 -16.55 -10.58
N ALA A 158 8.47 -17.59 -10.95
CA ALA A 158 7.90 -18.90 -11.31
C ALA A 158 7.13 -19.56 -10.15
N LYS A 159 7.64 -19.44 -8.91
CA LYS A 159 6.96 -19.94 -7.70
C LYS A 159 5.61 -19.26 -7.50
N TYR A 160 5.49 -17.99 -7.90
CA TYR A 160 4.28 -17.19 -7.73
C TYR A 160 3.36 -17.19 -8.95
N ALA A 161 3.73 -17.94 -10.00
CA ALA A 161 3.02 -18.00 -11.28
C ALA A 161 2.80 -16.59 -11.88
N ILE A 162 3.82 -15.74 -11.84
CA ILE A 162 3.82 -14.40 -12.43
C ILE A 162 4.92 -14.27 -13.51
N ASP A 163 4.69 -13.34 -14.43
CA ASP A 163 5.72 -12.86 -15.34
C ASP A 163 6.54 -11.77 -14.61
N PRO A 164 7.85 -11.94 -14.40
CA PRO A 164 8.69 -10.96 -13.71
C PRO A 164 8.72 -9.58 -14.36
N ALA A 165 8.37 -9.48 -15.66
CA ALA A 165 8.24 -8.21 -16.35
C ALA A 165 6.89 -7.51 -16.07
N ARG A 166 5.89 -8.23 -15.53
CA ARG A 166 4.55 -7.72 -15.24
C ARG A 166 4.29 -7.63 -13.73
N LEU A 167 5.20 -6.97 -13.02
CA LEU A 167 5.12 -6.71 -11.59
C LEU A 167 4.88 -5.20 -11.35
N ALA A 168 3.71 -4.88 -10.81
CA ALA A 168 3.27 -3.52 -10.45
C ALA A 168 3.38 -3.26 -8.94
N ALA A 169 3.25 -1.99 -8.54
CA ALA A 169 3.13 -1.60 -7.15
C ALA A 169 1.93 -0.68 -6.96
N ILE A 170 1.25 -0.77 -5.80
CA ILE A 170 0.19 0.16 -5.39
C ILE A 170 0.35 0.49 -3.92
N GLY A 171 0.23 1.77 -3.56
CA GLY A 171 0.40 2.21 -2.18
C GLY A 171 -0.67 3.19 -1.72
N PHE A 172 -0.93 3.21 -0.42
CA PHE A 172 -2.05 3.90 0.21
C PHE A 172 -1.56 4.90 1.26
N SER A 173 -1.93 6.18 1.21
CA SER A 173 -1.54 7.20 2.19
C SER A 173 -0.01 7.31 2.34
N ALA A 174 0.57 7.02 3.52
CA ALA A 174 2.04 6.89 3.69
C ALA A 174 2.64 5.76 2.82
N GLY A 175 1.90 4.65 2.57
CA GLY A 175 2.25 3.65 1.57
C GLY A 175 2.19 4.20 0.14
N GLY A 176 1.38 5.24 -0.10
CA GLY A 176 1.37 6.02 -1.33
C GLY A 176 2.66 6.82 -1.52
N HIS A 177 3.22 7.38 -0.45
CA HIS A 177 4.56 7.97 -0.45
C HIS A 177 5.62 6.91 -0.75
N LEU A 178 5.48 5.72 -0.17
CA LEU A 178 6.42 4.61 -0.42
C LEU A 178 6.32 4.11 -1.87
N SER A 179 5.11 3.99 -2.45
CA SER A 179 4.95 3.61 -3.87
C SER A 179 5.51 4.68 -4.82
N ALA A 180 5.33 5.97 -4.51
CA ALA A 180 5.93 7.06 -5.28
C ALA A 180 7.46 7.11 -5.12
N SER A 181 7.97 6.86 -3.90
CA SER A 181 9.42 6.69 -3.67
C SER A 181 9.99 5.55 -4.50
N LEU A 182 9.31 4.41 -4.55
CA LEU A 182 9.72 3.26 -5.37
C LEU A 182 9.65 3.61 -6.86
N ALA A 183 8.61 4.31 -7.32
CA ALA A 183 8.46 4.72 -8.72
C ALA A 183 9.56 5.68 -9.20
N ILE A 184 10.09 6.52 -8.31
CA ILE A 184 11.13 7.53 -8.61
C ILE A 184 12.54 6.99 -8.34
N ARG A 185 12.71 6.27 -7.22
CA ARG A 185 14.02 5.90 -6.66
C ARG A 185 14.28 4.38 -6.73
N HIS A 186 13.64 3.66 -7.67
CA HIS A 186 13.80 2.20 -7.82
C HIS A 186 15.25 1.75 -8.00
N GLY A 187 16.08 2.58 -8.68
CA GLY A 187 17.51 2.32 -8.93
C GLY A 187 18.44 2.82 -7.82
N ALA A 188 17.95 3.48 -6.76
CA ALA A 188 18.79 4.02 -5.69
C ALA A 188 19.48 2.89 -4.91
N LYS A 189 20.78 3.07 -4.65
CA LYS A 189 21.59 2.11 -3.88
C LYS A 189 21.48 2.45 -2.39
N LEU A 190 20.46 1.93 -1.73
CA LEU A 190 20.13 2.25 -0.34
C LEU A 190 20.71 1.26 0.67
N TYR A 191 21.19 0.10 0.23
CA TYR A 191 21.83 -0.92 1.05
C TYR A 191 22.85 -1.70 0.23
N ALA A 192 23.79 -2.37 0.92
CA ALA A 192 24.73 -3.28 0.29
C ALA A 192 24.02 -4.58 -0.14
N PRO A 193 24.32 -5.13 -1.34
CA PRO A 193 23.75 -6.40 -1.76
C PRO A 193 23.98 -7.52 -0.74
N VAL A 194 22.94 -8.32 -0.46
CA VAL A 194 22.98 -9.43 0.50
C VAL A 194 22.92 -10.80 -0.17
N ASP A 195 22.37 -10.88 -1.37
CA ASP A 195 22.33 -12.10 -2.19
C ASP A 195 22.13 -11.78 -3.69
N SER A 196 21.99 -12.82 -4.53
CA SER A 196 21.84 -12.68 -5.98
C SER A 196 20.58 -11.94 -6.42
N ALA A 197 19.52 -11.87 -5.58
CA ALA A 197 18.31 -11.12 -5.92
C ALA A 197 18.58 -9.62 -6.05
N ASP A 198 19.62 -9.10 -5.35
CA ASP A 198 19.96 -7.68 -5.39
C ASP A 198 20.61 -7.21 -6.71
N ALA A 199 20.94 -8.16 -7.59
CA ALA A 199 21.31 -7.86 -8.98
C ALA A 199 20.10 -7.61 -9.88
N LEU A 200 18.86 -7.94 -9.42
CA LEU A 200 17.63 -7.71 -10.16
C LEU A 200 17.14 -6.27 -9.97
N ASP A 201 16.38 -5.81 -10.96
CA ASP A 201 15.76 -4.48 -10.91
C ASP A 201 14.63 -4.43 -9.89
N ALA A 202 14.51 -3.32 -9.15
CA ALA A 202 13.40 -3.05 -8.24
C ALA A 202 12.26 -2.20 -8.89
N ARG A 203 12.39 -1.85 -10.18
CA ARG A 203 11.46 -0.98 -10.90
C ARG A 203 10.11 -1.68 -11.15
N PRO A 204 8.96 -1.18 -10.66
CA PRO A 204 7.66 -1.69 -11.07
C PRO A 204 7.35 -1.29 -12.52
N ILE A 205 6.49 -2.06 -13.22
CA ILE A 205 6.04 -1.68 -14.57
C ILE A 205 5.16 -0.44 -14.53
N ILE A 206 4.29 -0.34 -13.53
CA ILE A 206 3.42 0.79 -13.21
C ILE A 206 3.33 0.97 -11.70
N ALA A 207 2.95 2.15 -11.24
CA ALA A 207 2.70 2.41 -9.81
C ALA A 207 1.37 3.13 -9.58
N GLY A 208 0.60 2.67 -8.60
CA GLY A 208 -0.61 3.30 -8.09
C GLY A 208 -0.35 4.06 -6.80
N HIS A 209 -0.89 5.26 -6.66
CA HIS A 209 -0.74 6.15 -5.51
C HIS A 209 -2.12 6.60 -5.04
N MET A 210 -2.63 5.95 -3.99
CA MET A 210 -3.97 6.18 -3.47
C MET A 210 -3.90 7.18 -2.32
N TYR A 211 -4.56 8.34 -2.48
CA TYR A 211 -4.52 9.46 -1.51
C TYR A 211 -3.14 9.62 -0.87
N PRO A 212 -2.08 9.76 -1.71
CA PRO A 212 -0.71 9.63 -1.25
C PRO A 212 -0.24 10.85 -0.48
N VAL A 213 0.53 10.64 0.57
CA VAL A 213 1.48 11.65 1.04
C VAL A 213 2.56 11.81 -0.03
N ILE A 214 2.93 13.03 -0.39
CA ILE A 214 3.95 13.33 -1.40
C ILE A 214 4.95 14.35 -0.90
N THR A 215 4.48 15.52 -0.45
CA THR A 215 5.36 16.55 0.11
C THR A 215 5.65 16.29 1.58
N MET A 216 6.87 16.65 2.00
CA MET A 216 7.28 16.74 3.40
C MET A 216 7.42 18.21 3.86
N GLY A 217 7.10 19.14 2.95
CA GLY A 217 7.10 20.59 3.20
C GLY A 217 5.76 21.11 3.66
N GLU A 218 5.39 22.30 3.16
CA GLU A 218 4.10 22.90 3.42
C GLU A 218 2.96 22.02 2.89
N GLY A 219 1.92 21.82 3.69
CA GLY A 219 0.80 20.92 3.39
C GLY A 219 1.11 19.44 3.51
N ALA A 220 2.24 19.05 4.10
CA ALA A 220 2.53 17.67 4.44
C ALA A 220 1.56 17.15 5.51
N HIS A 221 1.26 15.85 5.46
CA HIS A 221 0.69 15.18 6.63
C HIS A 221 1.73 15.12 7.75
N GLN A 222 1.56 15.96 8.78
CA GLN A 222 2.57 16.17 9.82
C GLN A 222 3.02 14.87 10.49
N GLY A 223 2.06 13.99 10.81
CA GLY A 223 2.38 12.70 11.44
C GLY A 223 3.30 11.83 10.58
N SER A 224 3.07 11.74 9.27
CA SER A 224 3.95 10.99 8.35
C SER A 224 5.33 11.61 8.23
N ARG A 225 5.40 12.95 8.16
CA ARG A 225 6.67 13.69 8.12
C ARG A 225 7.52 13.42 9.36
N ASP A 226 6.94 13.57 10.56
CA ASP A 226 7.66 13.41 11.82
C ASP A 226 8.11 11.95 12.03
N LYS A 227 7.29 10.99 11.61
CA LYS A 227 7.69 9.57 11.66
C LYS A 227 8.79 9.25 10.67
N LEU A 228 8.74 9.80 9.46
CA LEU A 228 9.75 9.55 8.43
C LEU A 228 11.07 10.27 8.72
N LEU A 229 11.01 11.57 9.04
CA LEU A 229 12.18 12.45 9.09
C LEU A 229 12.65 12.78 10.52
N GLY A 230 11.81 12.59 11.54
CA GLY A 230 12.02 13.07 12.90
C GLY A 230 11.26 14.37 13.17
N ASP A 231 11.22 14.76 14.44
CA ASP A 231 10.39 15.89 14.91
C ASP A 231 10.93 17.28 14.45
N ALA A 232 12.22 17.36 14.12
CA ALA A 232 12.86 18.60 13.66
C ALA A 232 13.74 18.33 12.42
N PRO A 233 13.15 17.96 11.26
CA PRO A 233 13.92 17.68 10.07
C PRO A 233 14.56 18.93 9.49
N THR A 234 15.77 18.78 8.93
CA THR A 234 16.41 19.88 8.21
C THR A 234 15.69 20.20 6.90
N PRO A 235 15.84 21.42 6.34
CA PRO A 235 15.26 21.76 5.04
C PRO A 235 15.71 20.81 3.91
N GLU A 236 16.96 20.33 3.98
CA GLU A 236 17.52 19.37 3.02
C GLU A 236 16.82 18.01 3.12
N ALA A 237 16.57 17.51 4.33
CA ALA A 237 15.82 16.28 4.56
C ALA A 237 14.37 16.42 4.04
N VAL A 238 13.71 17.54 4.35
CA VAL A 238 12.37 17.85 3.81
C VAL A 238 12.38 17.85 2.28
N ALA A 239 13.37 18.48 1.67
CA ALA A 239 13.49 18.53 0.21
C ALA A 239 13.76 17.15 -0.39
N ALA A 240 14.62 16.33 0.23
CA ALA A 240 15.02 15.01 -0.26
C ALA A 240 13.87 13.99 -0.28
N TYR A 241 12.90 14.15 0.63
CA TYR A 241 11.75 13.24 0.72
C TYR A 241 10.42 13.86 0.26
N SER A 242 10.43 15.08 -0.30
CA SER A 242 9.31 15.68 -1.03
C SER A 242 9.36 15.21 -2.49
N LEU A 243 8.58 14.18 -2.81
CA LEU A 243 8.73 13.40 -4.04
C LEU A 243 8.37 14.16 -5.32
N ASP A 244 7.51 15.18 -5.21
CA ASP A 244 7.20 16.11 -6.31
C ASP A 244 8.44 16.82 -6.87
N ARG A 245 9.53 16.91 -6.08
CA ARG A 245 10.81 17.52 -6.46
C ARG A 245 11.77 16.59 -7.19
N HIS A 246 11.47 15.29 -7.24
CA HIS A 246 12.39 14.26 -7.72
C HIS A 246 11.89 13.49 -8.93
N VAL A 247 10.79 13.93 -9.54
CA VAL A 247 10.28 13.32 -10.77
C VAL A 247 11.32 13.51 -11.88
N ALA A 248 11.71 12.40 -12.52
CA ALA A 248 12.73 12.34 -13.57
C ALA A 248 12.23 11.50 -14.75
N ALA A 249 12.97 11.49 -15.85
CA ALA A 249 12.56 10.82 -17.08
C ALA A 249 12.40 9.29 -16.97
N ASP A 250 13.03 8.67 -15.98
CA ASP A 250 12.93 7.24 -15.68
C ASP A 250 11.87 6.90 -14.62
N THR A 251 11.13 7.92 -14.13
CA THR A 251 10.00 7.71 -13.21
C THR A 251 8.95 6.79 -13.87
N VAL A 252 8.41 5.89 -13.08
CA VAL A 252 7.46 4.87 -13.53
C VAL A 252 6.11 5.49 -13.90
N PRO A 253 5.40 4.99 -14.94
CA PRO A 253 4.01 5.39 -15.22
C PRO A 253 3.14 5.29 -13.97
N SER A 254 2.36 6.34 -13.67
CA SER A 254 1.75 6.55 -12.36
C SER A 254 0.25 6.82 -12.44
N PHE A 255 -0.53 6.07 -11.65
CA PHE A 255 -1.95 6.29 -11.43
C PHE A 255 -2.16 6.94 -10.06
N ILE A 256 -2.94 8.02 -9.99
CA ILE A 256 -3.20 8.75 -8.75
C ILE A 256 -4.69 8.84 -8.52
N CYS A 257 -5.12 8.57 -7.29
CA CYS A 257 -6.53 8.63 -6.92
C CYS A 257 -6.71 9.30 -5.56
N LEU A 258 -7.57 10.30 -5.50
CA LEU A 258 -7.78 11.21 -4.38
C LEU A 258 -9.26 11.44 -4.11
N ALA A 259 -9.57 11.98 -2.91
CA ALA A 259 -10.85 12.61 -2.61
C ALA A 259 -10.64 14.10 -2.31
N ALA A 260 -11.49 14.97 -2.83
CA ALA A 260 -11.36 16.41 -2.67
C ALA A 260 -11.64 16.87 -1.22
N ASP A 261 -12.41 16.06 -0.49
CA ASP A 261 -12.76 16.24 0.93
C ASP A 261 -11.77 15.56 1.90
N ASP A 262 -10.55 15.20 1.43
CA ASP A 262 -9.49 14.66 2.29
C ASP A 262 -8.88 15.78 3.14
N ASP A 263 -9.20 15.79 4.42
CA ASP A 263 -8.73 16.74 5.43
C ASP A 263 -7.47 16.28 6.19
N VAL A 264 -7.02 15.04 5.95
CA VAL A 264 -5.83 14.43 6.57
C VAL A 264 -4.59 14.63 5.70
N VAL A 265 -4.71 14.32 4.40
CA VAL A 265 -3.66 14.54 3.40
C VAL A 265 -4.22 15.47 2.33
N PRO A 266 -4.01 16.79 2.44
CA PRO A 266 -4.57 17.75 1.50
C PRO A 266 -4.23 17.40 0.05
N PRO A 267 -5.22 17.26 -0.85
CA PRO A 267 -5.01 16.78 -2.20
C PRO A 267 -4.07 17.67 -3.03
N PHE A 268 -4.21 18.99 -2.89
CA PHE A 268 -3.50 19.95 -3.73
C PHE A 268 -1.98 19.91 -3.54
N PRO A 269 -1.42 20.05 -2.32
CA PRO A 269 0.04 20.04 -2.15
C PRO A 269 0.66 18.64 -2.31
N ASN A 270 -0.17 17.60 -2.36
CA ASN A 270 0.27 16.21 -2.50
C ASN A 270 -0.03 15.67 -3.91
N GLY A 271 -1.06 14.87 -4.08
CA GLY A 271 -1.28 14.12 -5.32
C GLY A 271 -1.54 14.99 -6.56
N ILE A 272 -2.21 16.16 -6.43
CA ILE A 272 -2.47 17.06 -7.57
C ILE A 272 -1.15 17.69 -8.06
N THR A 273 -0.33 18.21 -7.12
CA THR A 273 0.99 18.76 -7.47
C THR A 273 1.89 17.69 -8.07
N PHE A 274 1.88 16.48 -7.50
CA PHE A 274 2.67 15.37 -8.03
C PHE A 274 2.27 15.00 -9.47
N PHE A 275 0.96 14.92 -9.75
CA PHE A 275 0.47 14.72 -11.12
C PHE A 275 0.98 15.79 -12.06
N GLY A 276 0.95 17.08 -11.65
CA GLY A 276 1.52 18.18 -12.44
C GLY A 276 2.98 17.95 -12.79
N LYS A 277 3.81 17.52 -11.82
CA LYS A 277 5.23 17.23 -12.02
C LYS A 277 5.47 16.03 -12.94
N LEU A 278 4.66 14.99 -12.83
CA LEU A 278 4.70 13.86 -13.76
C LEU A 278 4.41 14.29 -15.19
N ARG A 279 3.40 15.17 -15.40
CA ARG A 279 3.04 15.70 -16.71
C ARG A 279 4.14 16.63 -17.29
N GLU A 280 4.74 17.49 -16.47
CA GLU A 280 5.89 18.32 -16.84
C GLU A 280 7.07 17.45 -17.33
N ALA A 281 7.35 16.34 -16.65
CA ALA A 281 8.39 15.38 -17.01
C ALA A 281 7.99 14.42 -18.15
N LYS A 282 6.77 14.54 -18.72
CA LYS A 282 6.23 13.70 -19.79
C LYS A 282 6.07 12.22 -19.35
N ILE A 283 5.91 11.96 -18.07
CA ILE A 283 5.62 10.62 -17.55
C ILE A 283 4.14 10.31 -17.81
N ALA A 284 3.86 9.11 -18.34
CA ALA A 284 2.50 8.63 -18.49
C ALA A 284 1.81 8.58 -17.12
N SER A 285 0.74 9.32 -16.96
CA SER A 285 0.06 9.45 -15.67
C SER A 285 -1.42 9.77 -15.84
N GLU A 286 -2.22 9.25 -14.89
CA GLU A 286 -3.65 9.51 -14.80
C GLU A 286 -4.01 9.92 -13.37
N LEU A 287 -4.93 10.88 -13.22
CA LEU A 287 -5.39 11.42 -11.95
C LEU A 287 -6.91 11.38 -11.87
N HIS A 288 -7.43 10.80 -10.80
CA HIS A 288 -8.84 10.87 -10.42
C HIS A 288 -8.99 11.60 -9.09
N VAL A 289 -9.88 12.60 -9.06
CA VAL A 289 -10.26 13.33 -7.86
C VAL A 289 -11.76 13.20 -7.68
N PHE A 290 -12.18 12.42 -6.71
CA PHE A 290 -13.58 12.28 -6.34
C PHE A 290 -14.00 13.41 -5.41
N GLU A 291 -15.23 13.93 -5.56
CA GLU A 291 -15.76 14.99 -4.71
C GLU A 291 -15.77 14.56 -3.23
N VAL A 292 -16.23 13.32 -2.97
CA VAL A 292 -16.42 12.77 -1.62
C VAL A 292 -15.73 11.41 -1.51
N GLY A 293 -15.01 11.21 -0.41
CA GLY A 293 -14.33 9.96 -0.07
C GLY A 293 -13.65 10.04 1.30
N GLY A 294 -13.18 11.22 1.66
CA GLY A 294 -12.33 11.44 2.82
C GLY A 294 -10.97 10.78 2.68
N HIS A 295 -10.18 10.78 3.76
CA HIS A 295 -8.90 10.08 3.76
C HIS A 295 -9.08 8.56 3.95
N GLY A 296 -8.39 7.79 3.13
CA GLY A 296 -8.34 6.34 3.33
C GLY A 296 -9.62 5.61 2.95
N PHE A 297 -10.34 6.06 1.93
CA PHE A 297 -11.58 5.41 1.48
C PHE A 297 -11.39 3.94 1.07
N SER A 298 -10.23 3.55 0.54
CA SER A 298 -9.84 2.19 0.19
C SER A 298 -10.95 1.40 -0.57
N LEU A 299 -11.33 0.20 -0.15
CA LEU A 299 -12.45 -0.54 -0.74
C LEU A 299 -13.69 -0.51 0.16
N HIS A 300 -13.52 -0.83 1.44
CA HIS A 300 -14.64 -0.96 2.37
C HIS A 300 -15.42 0.34 2.52
N TRP A 301 -14.73 1.46 2.81
CA TRP A 301 -15.39 2.75 2.99
C TRP A 301 -15.69 3.51 1.69
N ALA A 302 -15.28 2.97 0.55
CA ALA A 302 -15.66 3.48 -0.76
C ALA A 302 -16.99 2.90 -1.26
N GLN A 303 -17.53 1.86 -0.62
CA GLN A 303 -18.77 1.21 -1.03
C GLN A 303 -19.95 2.21 -1.08
N GLY A 304 -20.68 2.18 -2.19
CA GLY A 304 -21.82 3.07 -2.43
C GLY A 304 -21.45 4.53 -2.72
N LYS A 305 -20.16 4.86 -2.79
CA LYS A 305 -19.67 6.20 -3.16
C LYS A 305 -19.03 6.19 -4.56
N PRO A 306 -18.98 7.34 -5.27
CA PRO A 306 -18.29 7.44 -6.56
C PRO A 306 -16.83 6.97 -6.52
N CYS A 307 -16.13 7.22 -5.41
CA CYS A 307 -14.74 6.77 -5.23
C CYS A 307 -14.59 5.24 -5.21
N GLY A 308 -15.66 4.46 -5.05
CA GLY A 308 -15.66 3.01 -5.18
C GLY A 308 -15.31 2.49 -6.57
N ALA A 309 -15.37 3.34 -7.59
CA ALA A 309 -14.97 2.99 -8.96
C ALA A 309 -13.44 2.88 -9.16
N TRP A 310 -12.62 3.28 -8.20
CA TRP A 310 -11.17 3.36 -8.37
C TRP A 310 -10.50 2.04 -8.79
N PRO A 311 -10.91 0.84 -8.35
CA PRO A 311 -10.23 -0.39 -8.76
C PRO A 311 -10.39 -0.68 -10.25
N ASP A 312 -11.58 -0.40 -10.81
CA ASP A 312 -11.86 -0.57 -12.24
C ASP A 312 -11.11 0.47 -13.08
N LEU A 313 -11.06 1.72 -12.61
CA LEU A 313 -10.28 2.80 -13.23
C LEU A 313 -8.79 2.45 -13.25
N PHE A 314 -8.24 2.01 -12.11
CA PHE A 314 -6.85 1.54 -12.03
C PHE A 314 -6.60 0.37 -13.00
N SER A 315 -7.46 -0.64 -13.00
CA SER A 315 -7.30 -1.82 -13.85
C SER A 315 -7.35 -1.47 -15.33
N THR A 316 -8.28 -0.59 -15.72
CA THR A 316 -8.43 -0.10 -17.10
C THR A 316 -7.19 0.66 -17.56
N TRP A 317 -6.70 1.61 -16.76
CA TRP A 317 -5.50 2.36 -17.04
C TRP A 317 -4.26 1.45 -17.06
N ALA A 318 -4.12 0.55 -16.10
CA ALA A 318 -3.01 -0.39 -15.99
C ALA A 318 -2.88 -1.29 -17.23
N ALA A 319 -4.03 -1.72 -17.79
CA ALA A 319 -4.06 -2.53 -19.00
C ALA A 319 -3.46 -1.80 -20.22
N THR A 320 -3.60 -0.48 -20.33
CA THR A 320 -3.00 0.32 -21.42
C THR A 320 -1.48 0.42 -21.29
N HIS A 321 -0.92 0.08 -20.12
CA HIS A 321 0.52 0.12 -19.79
C HIS A 321 1.13 -1.28 -19.67
N GLY A 322 0.50 -2.31 -20.25
CA GLY A 322 1.04 -3.68 -20.28
C GLY A 322 0.73 -4.52 -19.04
N PHE A 323 0.04 -3.95 -18.03
CA PHE A 323 -0.43 -4.70 -16.86
C PHE A 323 -1.83 -5.28 -17.12
N LYS A 324 -1.88 -6.31 -17.98
CA LYS A 324 -3.11 -7.00 -18.39
C LYS A 324 -2.87 -8.50 -18.52
N ALA A 325 -3.92 -9.29 -18.30
CA ALA A 325 -3.92 -10.75 -18.49
C ALA A 325 -3.71 -11.13 -19.95
#